data_6f3624517c3841f1e3aebcc173b2bc53
#
_entry.id   6f3624517c3841f1e3aebcc173b2bc53
#
_cell.length_a   1.000
_cell.length_b   1.000
_cell.length_c   1.000
_cell.angle_alpha   90.00
_cell.angle_beta   90.00
_cell.angle_gamma   90.00
#
_symmetry.space_group_name_H-M   'P 1'
#
loop_
_entity.id
_entity.type
_entity.pdbx_description
1 polymer ?
#
loop_
_entity_poly.entity_id
_entity_poly.type
_entity_poly.pdbx_seq_one_letter_code
_entity_poly.pdbx_strand_id
1 'polypeptide(L)'
;VKLASVRSADPSAPSVPHEKCAVRNISLPLALTARISPVVVLAAAGWVLTSGPATTPAAQKESSSAPQSAGESPSGASTAAATKQYAAAPAPCGSIGAATIKSLVPGAKTAGKEIPSTDTALRRTCSWNALKGYDYRWLDVSFEITESDQAAAKSYKDNVAEKSGGGNVPGVGDAGYSVVNLTTENKQQTREGVVMIQASNALVTVTYNGSDFESKKAPSTDEINKGAIKAAKEAVAALESGRKA
;
A
#
# COMPACT_ATOMS: atom_id res chain seq x y z
N VAL A 1 -28.79 -42.01 -64.42
CA VAL A 1 -27.43 -42.53 -64.31
C VAL A 1 -26.57 -41.72 -65.25
N LYS A 2 -25.80 -40.75 -64.77
CA LYS A 2 -24.65 -40.15 -65.41
C LYS A 2 -23.65 -39.72 -64.42
N LEU A 3 -22.53 -40.40 -64.33
CA LEU A 3 -21.33 -40.08 -63.64
C LEU A 3 -20.71 -38.83 -64.26
N ALA A 4 -20.45 -37.77 -63.44
CA ALA A 4 -19.68 -36.64 -63.89
C ALA A 4 -18.33 -36.65 -63.17
N SER A 5 -17.30 -36.66 -63.96
CA SER A 5 -15.86 -36.70 -63.66
C SER A 5 -15.41 -35.48 -62.87
N VAL A 6 -14.76 -35.70 -61.76
CA VAL A 6 -14.08 -34.66 -60.94
C VAL A 6 -12.67 -34.47 -61.48
N ARG A 7 -12.38 -33.28 -61.99
CA ARG A 7 -11.02 -32.85 -62.38
C ARG A 7 -10.25 -32.47 -61.18
N SER A 8 -9.09 -33.07 -60.99
CA SER A 8 -8.02 -32.67 -60.07
C SER A 8 -7.51 -31.28 -60.42
N ALA A 9 -7.45 -30.42 -59.50
CA ALA A 9 -6.78 -29.10 -59.55
C ALA A 9 -5.39 -29.19 -58.93
N ASP A 10 -4.44 -28.66 -59.65
CA ASP A 10 -3.01 -28.56 -59.44
C ASP A 10 -2.67 -27.66 -58.23
N PRO A 11 -1.75 -28.02 -57.31
CA PRO A 11 -1.30 -27.14 -56.26
C PRO A 11 0.00 -26.42 -56.67
N SER A 12 -0.13 -25.26 -57.27
CA SER A 12 1.01 -24.34 -57.40
C SER A 12 0.91 -23.26 -56.34
N ALA A 13 1.45 -23.53 -55.15
CA ALA A 13 1.65 -22.52 -54.14
C ALA A 13 3.03 -21.85 -54.32
N PRO A 14 3.11 -20.50 -54.30
CA PRO A 14 4.38 -19.81 -54.35
C PRO A 14 5.09 -19.94 -53.00
N SER A 15 6.35 -20.37 -53.05
CA SER A 15 7.29 -20.43 -51.92
C SER A 15 7.60 -19.02 -51.42
N VAL A 16 7.24 -18.75 -50.16
CA VAL A 16 7.62 -17.56 -49.42
C VAL A 16 9.09 -17.73 -48.97
N PRO A 17 9.99 -16.77 -49.24
CA PRO A 17 11.36 -16.85 -48.77
C PRO A 17 11.40 -16.71 -47.25
N HIS A 18 12.05 -17.67 -46.57
CA HIS A 18 12.44 -17.58 -45.17
C HIS A 18 13.48 -16.48 -44.99
N GLU A 19 13.03 -15.32 -44.59
CA GLU A 19 13.90 -14.25 -44.10
C GLU A 19 14.41 -14.65 -42.72
N LYS A 20 15.73 -14.97 -42.69
CA LYS A 20 16.44 -15.24 -41.44
C LYS A 20 16.49 -13.96 -40.62
N CYS A 21 15.70 -13.89 -39.54
CA CYS A 21 15.86 -12.88 -38.53
C CYS A 21 17.25 -13.03 -37.92
N ALA A 22 18.20 -12.22 -38.37
CA ALA A 22 19.47 -12.03 -37.71
C ALA A 22 19.23 -11.36 -36.37
N VAL A 23 19.37 -12.11 -35.29
CA VAL A 23 19.41 -11.58 -33.93
C VAL A 23 20.66 -10.70 -33.83
N ARG A 24 20.47 -9.40 -33.96
CA ARG A 24 21.50 -8.41 -33.68
C ARG A 24 21.79 -8.46 -32.18
N ASN A 25 22.92 -9.05 -31.80
CA ASN A 25 23.50 -8.91 -30.47
C ASN A 25 23.82 -7.43 -30.25
N ILE A 26 22.92 -6.73 -29.60
CA ILE A 26 23.18 -5.39 -29.05
C ILE A 26 23.94 -5.62 -27.74
N SER A 27 25.27 -5.44 -27.80
CA SER A 27 26.09 -5.32 -26.60
C SER A 27 25.61 -4.08 -25.82
N LEU A 28 24.94 -4.30 -24.67
CA LEU A 28 24.65 -3.25 -23.72
C LEU A 28 26.00 -2.71 -23.20
N PRO A 29 26.27 -1.40 -23.31
CA PRO A 29 27.34 -0.81 -22.52
C PRO A 29 26.91 -0.83 -21.07
N LEU A 30 27.72 -1.48 -20.22
CA LEU A 30 27.66 -1.38 -18.76
C LEU A 30 27.96 0.06 -18.36
N ALA A 31 26.94 0.88 -18.26
CA ALA A 31 26.99 2.13 -17.53
C ALA A 31 26.24 1.95 -16.20
N LEU A 32 26.82 1.12 -15.31
CA LEU A 32 26.49 1.14 -13.88
C LEU A 32 27.13 2.39 -13.28
N THR A 33 26.49 3.52 -13.45
CA THR A 33 26.75 4.68 -12.58
C THR A 33 26.14 4.39 -11.23
N ALA A 34 26.97 3.93 -10.30
CA ALA A 34 26.66 3.82 -8.89
C ALA A 34 26.21 5.20 -8.37
N ARG A 35 24.90 5.39 -8.21
CA ARG A 35 24.35 6.45 -7.38
C ARG A 35 24.49 6.01 -5.93
N ILE A 36 25.67 6.24 -5.36
CA ILE A 36 25.89 6.14 -3.92
C ILE A 36 25.12 7.31 -3.32
N SER A 37 24.02 6.99 -2.63
CA SER A 37 23.24 7.92 -1.84
C SER A 37 24.12 8.55 -0.75
N PRO A 38 24.03 9.88 -0.51
CA PRO A 38 24.85 10.58 0.47
C PRO A 38 24.47 10.33 1.94
N VAL A 39 23.77 9.22 2.26
CA VAL A 39 23.28 8.92 3.61
C VAL A 39 24.36 8.31 4.52
N VAL A 40 25.53 7.87 3.98
CA VAL A 40 26.57 7.19 4.80
C VAL A 40 27.55 8.18 5.47
N VAL A 41 27.54 9.46 5.13
CA VAL A 41 28.57 10.42 5.62
C VAL A 41 28.20 11.08 6.97
N LEU A 42 26.99 10.96 7.48
CA LEU A 42 26.58 11.61 8.74
C LEU A 42 26.76 10.74 10.00
N ALA A 43 27.11 9.47 9.89
CA ALA A 43 27.32 8.59 11.05
C ALA A 43 28.75 8.59 11.63
N ALA A 44 29.72 9.23 10.98
CA ALA A 44 31.13 9.19 11.40
C ALA A 44 31.60 10.46 12.19
N ALA A 45 30.76 11.46 12.32
CA ALA A 45 31.15 12.72 12.99
C ALA A 45 30.69 12.84 14.47
N GLY A 46 30.03 11.83 15.01
CA GLY A 46 29.43 11.86 16.35
C GLY A 46 30.26 11.27 17.49
N TRP A 47 31.44 10.72 17.25
CA TRP A 47 32.17 9.92 18.26
C TRP A 47 33.44 10.53 18.82
N VAL A 48 33.71 11.82 18.65
CA VAL A 48 34.99 12.44 19.08
C VAL A 48 34.84 13.43 20.27
N LEU A 49 33.68 13.61 20.87
CA LEU A 49 33.49 14.61 21.93
C LEU A 49 33.22 14.07 23.36
N THR A 50 33.53 12.80 23.66
CA THR A 50 33.42 12.31 25.05
C THR A 50 34.66 11.50 25.46
N SER A 51 35.83 12.13 25.45
CA SER A 51 36.99 11.62 26.22
C SER A 51 37.90 12.77 26.60
N GLY A 52 37.59 13.40 27.73
CA GLY A 52 38.50 14.31 28.43
C GLY A 52 38.88 13.66 29.77
N PRO A 53 40.13 13.83 30.25
CA PRO A 53 40.71 13.03 31.29
C PRO A 53 40.31 13.45 32.70
N ALA A 54 40.24 12.45 33.57
CA ALA A 54 40.07 12.58 34.99
C ALA A 54 41.31 13.21 35.66
N THR A 55 41.10 14.18 36.54
CA THR A 55 42.00 14.50 37.62
C THR A 55 41.22 14.83 38.91
N THR A 56 41.37 14.01 39.92
CA THR A 56 41.17 14.28 41.33
C THR A 56 42.54 14.61 41.96
N PRO A 57 42.69 15.14 43.20
CA PRO A 57 41.74 15.52 44.25
C PRO A 57 42.13 16.82 44.99
N ALA A 58 41.29 17.36 45.90
CA ALA A 58 41.65 17.61 47.31
C ALA A 58 40.60 18.45 48.04
N ALA A 59 40.40 18.04 49.24
CA ALA A 59 39.54 18.47 50.34
C ALA A 59 39.60 19.94 50.72
N GLN A 60 38.48 20.47 51.27
CA GLN A 60 38.36 21.06 52.65
C GLN A 60 36.92 21.58 52.85
N LYS A 61 36.27 21.03 53.78
CA LYS A 61 35.63 21.46 55.08
C LYS A 61 35.09 22.89 55.12
N GLU A 62 33.89 22.97 55.54
CA GLU A 62 33.16 23.45 56.66
C GLU A 62 31.98 24.35 56.34
N SER A 63 30.83 23.87 56.68
CA SER A 63 29.95 24.31 57.79
C SER A 63 28.94 25.41 57.51
N SER A 64 27.71 25.06 57.78
CA SER A 64 26.68 25.85 58.45
C SER A 64 25.38 26.18 57.70
N SER A 65 24.32 25.61 58.23
CA SER A 65 22.96 26.14 58.40
C SER A 65 21.97 26.08 57.24
N ALA A 66 20.96 25.22 57.43
CA ALA A 66 19.66 25.24 56.83
C ALA A 66 18.86 26.55 57.10
N PRO A 67 17.83 26.88 56.30
CA PRO A 67 16.55 26.24 56.52
C PRO A 67 15.83 25.79 55.21
N GLN A 68 14.90 24.86 55.41
CA GLN A 68 13.94 24.31 54.49
C GLN A 68 13.19 25.35 53.68
N SER A 69 13.12 25.10 52.38
CA SER A 69 11.98 25.48 51.54
C SER A 69 11.55 24.28 50.71
N ALA A 70 10.29 23.92 50.86
CA ALA A 70 9.62 22.93 50.07
C ALA A 70 9.74 23.28 48.60
N GLY A 71 10.50 22.49 47.85
CA GLY A 71 10.58 22.54 46.40
C GLY A 71 9.82 21.35 45.85
N GLU A 72 8.80 21.66 45.08
CA GLU A 72 7.98 20.75 44.31
C GLU A 72 8.84 19.73 43.58
N SER A 73 8.58 18.45 43.82
CA SER A 73 8.96 17.38 42.91
C SER A 73 8.41 17.70 41.54
N PRO A 74 9.23 17.70 40.48
CA PRO A 74 8.64 17.65 39.16
C PRO A 74 7.90 16.32 39.07
N SER A 75 6.58 16.42 39.05
CA SER A 75 5.68 15.33 38.72
C SER A 75 6.16 14.78 37.39
N GLY A 76 6.82 13.62 37.46
CA GLY A 76 7.18 12.89 36.25
C GLY A 76 5.90 12.72 35.44
N ALA A 77 5.85 13.35 34.27
CA ALA A 77 4.84 13.05 33.31
C ALA A 77 4.92 11.55 33.04
N SER A 78 4.01 10.82 33.69
CA SER A 78 3.75 9.43 33.37
C SER A 78 3.37 9.46 31.87
N THR A 79 4.31 9.11 31.01
CA THR A 79 3.97 8.74 29.64
C THR A 79 3.09 7.52 29.76
N ALA A 80 1.77 7.75 29.82
CA ALA A 80 0.80 6.68 29.67
C ALA A 80 1.21 5.93 28.39
N ALA A 81 1.62 4.67 28.56
CA ALA A 81 1.94 3.82 27.44
C ALA A 81 0.71 3.85 26.51
N ALA A 82 0.91 4.35 25.29
CA ALA A 82 -0.14 4.47 24.33
C ALA A 82 -0.74 3.08 24.11
N THR A 83 -1.96 2.88 24.59
CA THR A 83 -2.64 1.58 24.51
C THR A 83 -2.90 1.29 23.05
N LYS A 84 -2.24 0.27 22.51
CA LYS A 84 -2.53 -0.24 21.18
C LYS A 84 -3.94 -0.82 21.18
N GLN A 85 -4.81 -0.25 20.38
CA GLN A 85 -6.18 -0.75 20.20
C GLN A 85 -6.18 -2.07 19.43
N TYR A 86 -5.33 -2.19 18.41
CA TYR A 86 -5.15 -3.37 17.58
C TYR A 86 -3.74 -3.92 17.78
N ALA A 87 -3.65 -5.17 18.22
CA ALA A 87 -2.36 -5.84 18.47
C ALA A 87 -1.74 -6.40 17.19
N ALA A 88 -2.57 -6.82 16.23
CA ALA A 88 -2.13 -7.41 14.97
C ALA A 88 -3.13 -7.13 13.84
N ALA A 89 -2.63 -7.21 12.60
CA ALA A 89 -3.45 -7.08 11.41
C ALA A 89 -4.43 -8.27 11.26
N PRO A 90 -5.74 -8.03 11.05
CA PRO A 90 -6.71 -9.10 10.86
C PRO A 90 -6.51 -9.81 9.52
N ALA A 91 -7.12 -11.00 9.35
CA ALA A 91 -7.14 -11.71 8.09
C ALA A 91 -7.88 -10.89 7.01
N PRO A 92 -7.19 -10.38 5.97
CA PRO A 92 -7.78 -9.39 5.08
C PRO A 92 -8.78 -9.98 4.08
N CYS A 93 -8.61 -11.26 3.69
CA CYS A 93 -9.46 -11.90 2.69
C CYS A 93 -10.90 -12.16 3.17
N GLY A 94 -11.13 -12.15 4.48
CA GLY A 94 -12.47 -12.24 5.07
C GLY A 94 -13.12 -10.89 5.37
N SER A 95 -12.43 -9.77 5.12
CA SER A 95 -12.91 -8.43 5.49
C SER A 95 -13.98 -7.86 4.55
N ILE A 96 -14.10 -8.41 3.36
CA ILE A 96 -15.08 -7.96 2.36
C ILE A 96 -16.09 -9.07 2.09
N GLY A 97 -17.37 -8.73 2.15
CA GLY A 97 -18.46 -9.67 1.90
C GLY A 97 -18.46 -10.22 0.46
N ALA A 98 -18.79 -11.49 0.29
CA ALA A 98 -18.82 -12.18 -1.00
C ALA A 98 -19.71 -11.47 -2.04
N ALA A 99 -20.80 -10.84 -1.61
CA ALA A 99 -21.69 -10.06 -2.49
C ALA A 99 -20.99 -8.79 -3.03
N THR A 100 -20.19 -8.14 -2.18
CA THR A 100 -19.42 -6.95 -2.59
C THR A 100 -18.30 -7.33 -3.55
N ILE A 101 -17.57 -8.43 -3.28
CA ILE A 101 -16.55 -8.93 -4.24
C ILE A 101 -17.18 -9.23 -5.60
N LYS A 102 -18.31 -9.96 -5.64
CA LYS A 102 -19.00 -10.26 -6.91
C LYS A 102 -19.47 -9.00 -7.65
N SER A 103 -19.84 -7.96 -6.92
CA SER A 103 -20.27 -6.67 -7.49
C SER A 103 -19.11 -5.85 -8.02
N LEU A 104 -18.02 -5.73 -7.26
CA LEU A 104 -16.87 -4.88 -7.61
C LEU A 104 -15.91 -5.57 -8.59
N VAL A 105 -15.71 -6.89 -8.44
CA VAL A 105 -14.77 -7.68 -9.24
C VAL A 105 -15.51 -8.88 -9.85
N PRO A 106 -16.39 -8.66 -10.85
CA PRO A 106 -17.17 -9.73 -11.46
C PRO A 106 -16.27 -10.81 -12.05
N GLY A 107 -16.47 -12.06 -11.63
CA GLY A 107 -15.66 -13.21 -12.09
C GLY A 107 -14.52 -13.59 -11.13
N ALA A 108 -14.20 -12.77 -10.14
CA ALA A 108 -13.19 -13.12 -9.14
C ALA A 108 -13.68 -14.23 -8.20
N LYS A 109 -12.74 -15.04 -7.71
CA LYS A 109 -12.97 -15.95 -6.59
C LYS A 109 -13.20 -15.11 -5.33
N THR A 110 -14.31 -15.32 -4.62
CA THR A 110 -14.67 -14.53 -3.44
C THR A 110 -13.70 -14.68 -2.26
N ALA A 111 -12.98 -15.81 -2.19
CA ALA A 111 -11.95 -16.03 -1.18
C ALA A 111 -10.74 -15.09 -1.30
N GLY A 112 -10.50 -14.52 -2.49
CA GLY A 112 -9.34 -13.68 -2.73
C GLY A 112 -8.01 -14.44 -2.65
N LYS A 113 -6.92 -13.69 -2.65
CA LYS A 113 -5.56 -14.20 -2.46
C LYS A 113 -4.80 -13.25 -1.56
N GLU A 114 -4.36 -13.76 -0.42
CA GLU A 114 -3.48 -12.98 0.46
C GLU A 114 -2.10 -12.81 -0.18
N ILE A 115 -1.60 -11.59 -0.16
CA ILE A 115 -0.28 -11.24 -0.67
C ILE A 115 0.73 -11.47 0.44
N PRO A 116 1.83 -12.22 0.20
CA PRO A 116 2.86 -12.46 1.21
C PRO A 116 3.41 -11.16 1.79
N SER A 117 3.54 -11.09 3.11
CA SER A 117 4.15 -9.99 3.85
C SER A 117 5.31 -10.51 4.69
N THR A 118 6.32 -9.66 4.92
CA THR A 118 7.46 -9.99 5.79
C THR A 118 7.07 -10.08 7.26
N ASP A 119 6.05 -9.30 7.67
CA ASP A 119 5.48 -9.34 9.02
C ASP A 119 3.95 -9.29 8.93
N THR A 120 3.33 -10.45 9.11
CA THR A 120 1.87 -10.59 9.05
C THR A 120 1.16 -10.06 10.30
N ALA A 121 1.87 -9.81 11.39
CA ALA A 121 1.30 -9.13 12.55
C ALA A 121 1.12 -7.63 12.27
N LEU A 122 2.06 -7.02 11.54
CA LEU A 122 2.02 -5.60 11.24
C LEU A 122 1.26 -5.26 9.97
N ARG A 123 1.39 -6.08 8.91
CA ARG A 123 0.75 -5.79 7.62
C ARG A 123 0.23 -7.03 6.93
N ARG A 124 -1.03 -6.97 6.48
CA ARG A 124 -1.66 -8.01 5.68
C ARG A 124 -2.48 -7.40 4.57
N THR A 125 -2.42 -7.99 3.39
CA THR A 125 -3.13 -7.51 2.20
C THR A 125 -3.82 -8.67 1.49
N CYS A 126 -5.07 -8.49 1.08
CA CYS A 126 -5.77 -9.42 0.19
C CYS A 126 -6.10 -8.76 -1.13
N SER A 127 -6.00 -9.55 -2.19
CA SER A 127 -6.25 -9.14 -3.58
C SER A 127 -7.33 -9.99 -4.22
N TRP A 128 -8.20 -9.33 -4.97
CA TRP A 128 -9.19 -9.93 -5.88
C TRP A 128 -9.05 -9.28 -7.23
N ASN A 129 -8.90 -10.08 -8.27
CA ASN A 129 -8.86 -9.58 -9.64
C ASN A 129 -9.55 -10.53 -10.59
N ALA A 130 -10.11 -9.99 -11.65
CA ALA A 130 -10.70 -10.76 -12.73
C ALA A 130 -10.74 -9.96 -14.03
N LEU A 131 -10.66 -10.70 -15.14
CA LEU A 131 -11.01 -10.24 -16.47
C LEU A 131 -12.31 -10.96 -16.88
N LYS A 132 -13.39 -10.20 -17.02
CA LYS A 132 -14.68 -10.70 -17.51
C LYS A 132 -15.00 -10.10 -18.87
N GLY A 133 -14.88 -10.91 -19.93
CA GLY A 133 -14.83 -10.35 -21.28
C GLY A 133 -13.59 -9.49 -21.44
N TYR A 134 -13.78 -8.20 -21.70
CA TYR A 134 -12.69 -7.22 -21.79
C TYR A 134 -12.61 -6.31 -20.55
N ASP A 135 -13.55 -6.43 -19.62
CA ASP A 135 -13.63 -5.63 -18.41
C ASP A 135 -12.73 -6.22 -17.31
N TYR A 136 -11.66 -5.52 -16.99
CA TYR A 136 -10.72 -5.88 -15.92
C TYR A 136 -11.00 -5.08 -14.67
N ARG A 137 -11.10 -5.78 -13.53
CA ARG A 137 -11.26 -5.20 -12.21
C ARG A 137 -10.25 -5.79 -11.24
N TRP A 138 -9.77 -4.93 -10.35
CA TRP A 138 -8.85 -5.31 -9.28
C TRP A 138 -9.20 -4.56 -8.01
N LEU A 139 -9.28 -5.29 -6.91
CA LEU A 139 -9.51 -4.77 -5.56
C LEU A 139 -8.44 -5.32 -4.63
N ASP A 140 -7.75 -4.43 -3.93
CA ASP A 140 -6.85 -4.75 -2.82
C ASP A 140 -7.35 -4.13 -1.54
N VAL A 141 -7.22 -4.87 -0.44
CA VAL A 141 -7.49 -4.40 0.93
C VAL A 141 -6.28 -4.70 1.79
N SER A 142 -5.70 -3.66 2.38
CA SER A 142 -4.53 -3.76 3.25
C SER A 142 -4.84 -3.22 4.64
N PHE A 143 -4.42 -3.96 5.65
CA PHE A 143 -4.38 -3.52 7.04
C PHE A 143 -2.92 -3.34 7.44
N GLU A 144 -2.62 -2.23 8.12
CA GLU A 144 -1.32 -1.95 8.71
C GLU A 144 -1.51 -1.51 10.15
N ILE A 145 -0.81 -2.14 11.07
CA ILE A 145 -0.86 -1.86 12.52
C ILE A 145 0.41 -1.12 12.90
N THR A 146 0.23 0.03 13.49
CA THR A 146 1.32 0.87 13.97
C THR A 146 1.48 0.73 15.49
N GLU A 147 2.52 1.38 16.01
CA GLU A 147 2.84 1.30 17.45
C GLU A 147 1.87 2.09 18.34
N SER A 148 1.19 3.09 17.77
CA SER A 148 0.26 3.96 18.52
C SER A 148 -0.71 4.68 17.57
N ASP A 149 -1.78 5.24 18.14
CA ASP A 149 -2.72 6.09 17.42
C ASP A 149 -2.02 7.32 16.81
N GLN A 150 -1.04 7.88 17.49
CA GLN A 150 -0.25 9.01 16.98
C GLN A 150 0.60 8.61 15.79
N ALA A 151 1.20 7.39 15.80
CA ALA A 151 1.96 6.88 14.68
C ALA A 151 1.06 6.64 13.47
N ALA A 152 -0.13 6.06 13.66
CA ALA A 152 -1.14 5.90 12.61
C ALA A 152 -1.58 7.25 12.04
N ALA A 153 -1.90 8.21 12.92
CA ALA A 153 -2.33 9.54 12.50
C ALA A 153 -1.25 10.28 11.70
N LYS A 154 0.02 10.13 12.10
CA LYS A 154 1.16 10.68 11.36
C LYS A 154 1.28 10.03 9.98
N SER A 155 1.33 8.70 9.91
CA SER A 155 1.41 7.96 8.64
C SER A 155 0.24 8.27 7.71
N TYR A 156 -0.99 8.38 8.26
CA TYR A 156 -2.16 8.80 7.51
C TYR A 156 -1.97 10.19 6.88
N LYS A 157 -1.55 11.18 7.69
CA LYS A 157 -1.32 12.56 7.21
C LYS A 157 -0.24 12.63 6.14
N ASP A 158 0.87 11.92 6.34
CA ASP A 158 1.97 11.86 5.38
C ASP A 158 1.50 11.27 4.05
N ASN A 159 0.79 10.14 4.10
CA ASN A 159 0.23 9.49 2.91
C ASN A 159 -0.81 10.35 2.17
N VAL A 160 -1.65 11.08 2.89
CA VAL A 160 -2.65 12.00 2.30
C VAL A 160 -1.97 13.21 1.67
N ALA A 161 -0.92 13.76 2.29
CA ALA A 161 -0.19 14.92 1.78
C ALA A 161 0.48 14.66 0.42
N GLU A 162 0.81 13.40 0.11
CA GLU A 162 1.35 12.99 -1.18
C GLU A 162 0.28 12.90 -2.29
N LYS A 163 -1.00 13.01 -1.94
CA LYS A 163 -2.11 12.88 -2.88
C LYS A 163 -2.70 14.25 -3.24
N SER A 164 -3.18 14.38 -4.46
CA SER A 164 -3.88 15.57 -4.93
C SER A 164 -5.22 15.19 -5.55
N GLY A 165 -6.18 16.11 -5.50
CA GLY A 165 -7.47 15.95 -6.18
C GLY A 165 -8.46 14.99 -5.48
N GLY A 166 -8.20 14.62 -4.23
CA GLY A 166 -9.08 13.77 -3.43
C GLY A 166 -10.00 14.57 -2.49
N GLY A 167 -10.67 13.85 -1.60
CA GLY A 167 -11.57 14.42 -0.60
C GLY A 167 -11.75 13.54 0.62
N ASN A 168 -12.25 14.14 1.70
CA ASN A 168 -12.52 13.42 2.95
C ASN A 168 -13.64 12.40 2.78
N VAL A 169 -13.51 11.27 3.48
CA VAL A 169 -14.54 10.23 3.60
C VAL A 169 -15.06 10.24 5.05
N PRO A 170 -16.16 10.95 5.32
CA PRO A 170 -16.66 11.05 6.68
C PRO A 170 -17.34 9.76 7.15
N GLY A 171 -17.32 9.54 8.48
CA GLY A 171 -18.05 8.45 9.14
C GLY A 171 -17.45 7.07 8.91
N VAL A 172 -16.14 6.98 8.63
CA VAL A 172 -15.40 5.72 8.51
C VAL A 172 -14.08 5.87 9.24
N GLY A 173 -13.89 5.14 10.34
CA GLY A 173 -12.73 5.29 11.22
C GLY A 173 -12.65 6.68 11.86
N ASP A 174 -11.46 7.06 12.30
CA ASP A 174 -11.18 8.37 12.89
C ASP A 174 -10.92 9.45 11.82
N ALA A 175 -10.32 9.05 10.70
CA ALA A 175 -10.08 9.89 9.54
C ALA A 175 -10.10 9.06 8.26
N GLY A 176 -10.67 9.63 7.20
CA GLY A 176 -10.74 8.99 5.89
C GLY A 176 -10.51 9.96 4.74
N TYR A 177 -9.83 9.47 3.71
CA TYR A 177 -9.55 10.21 2.48
C TYR A 177 -9.68 9.29 1.27
N SER A 178 -10.23 9.82 0.19
CA SER A 178 -10.38 9.13 -1.09
C SER A 178 -9.83 9.96 -2.23
N VAL A 179 -9.12 9.33 -3.14
CA VAL A 179 -8.64 9.95 -4.38
C VAL A 179 -8.86 9.00 -5.55
N VAL A 180 -9.18 9.53 -6.72
CA VAL A 180 -9.35 8.76 -7.95
C VAL A 180 -8.46 9.34 -9.04
N ASN A 181 -7.58 8.51 -9.57
CA ASN A 181 -6.62 8.84 -10.62
C ASN A 181 -7.00 8.16 -11.94
N LEU A 182 -6.65 8.80 -13.05
CA LEU A 182 -6.72 8.23 -14.39
C LEU A 182 -5.32 8.16 -14.97
N THR A 183 -4.89 6.96 -15.33
CA THR A 183 -3.64 6.72 -16.05
C THR A 183 -3.96 6.34 -17.48
N THR A 184 -3.15 6.81 -18.43
CA THR A 184 -3.26 6.43 -19.84
C THR A 184 -1.90 5.99 -20.34
N GLU A 185 -1.79 4.71 -20.72
CA GLU A 185 -0.58 4.12 -21.28
C GLU A 185 -0.93 3.43 -22.59
N ASN A 186 -0.20 3.73 -23.66
CA ASN A 186 -0.44 3.15 -25.00
C ASN A 186 -1.91 3.24 -25.44
N LYS A 187 -2.58 4.36 -25.17
CA LYS A 187 -4.00 4.63 -25.41
C LYS A 187 -4.96 3.79 -24.52
N GLN A 188 -4.47 2.93 -23.64
CA GLN A 188 -5.26 2.20 -22.66
C GLN A 188 -5.45 3.06 -21.42
N GLN A 189 -6.69 3.26 -21.00
CA GLN A 189 -7.03 3.98 -19.78
C GLN A 189 -7.26 3.00 -18.62
N THR A 190 -6.70 3.33 -17.46
CA THR A 190 -6.98 2.66 -16.20
C THR A 190 -7.38 3.70 -15.17
N ARG A 191 -8.47 3.49 -14.47
CA ARG A 191 -8.89 4.34 -13.36
C ARG A 191 -8.68 3.60 -12.06
N GLU A 192 -8.07 4.29 -11.10
CA GLU A 192 -7.75 3.76 -9.79
C GLU A 192 -8.33 4.69 -8.71
N GLY A 193 -9.10 4.13 -7.79
CA GLY A 193 -9.52 4.76 -6.56
C GLY A 193 -8.74 4.21 -5.39
N VAL A 194 -8.16 5.08 -4.58
CA VAL A 194 -7.48 4.74 -3.34
C VAL A 194 -8.23 5.38 -2.18
N VAL A 195 -8.64 4.56 -1.22
CA VAL A 195 -9.24 5.02 0.03
C VAL A 195 -8.30 4.67 1.16
N MET A 196 -7.95 5.66 1.97
CA MET A 196 -7.11 5.52 3.15
C MET A 196 -7.92 5.91 4.38
N ILE A 197 -7.94 5.03 5.38
CA ILE A 197 -8.66 5.22 6.63
C ILE A 197 -7.68 5.02 7.78
N GLN A 198 -7.70 5.93 8.74
CA GLN A 198 -7.10 5.73 10.06
C GLN A 198 -8.19 5.28 11.02
N ALA A 199 -7.93 4.23 11.78
CA ALA A 199 -8.78 3.74 12.86
C ALA A 199 -7.89 3.37 14.04
N SER A 200 -7.84 4.23 15.07
CA SER A 200 -6.91 4.12 16.21
C SER A 200 -5.47 3.94 15.73
N ASN A 201 -4.78 2.88 16.14
CA ASN A 201 -3.42 2.56 15.70
C ASN A 201 -3.35 1.73 14.40
N ALA A 202 -4.44 1.67 13.64
CA ALA A 202 -4.49 0.94 12.36
C ALA A 202 -4.67 1.90 11.17
N LEU A 203 -4.07 1.51 10.04
CA LEU A 203 -4.35 2.08 8.73
C LEU A 203 -5.02 1.02 7.86
N VAL A 204 -6.11 1.40 7.21
CA VAL A 204 -6.80 0.57 6.21
C VAL A 204 -6.67 1.27 4.87
N THR A 205 -6.03 0.59 3.92
CA THR A 205 -5.91 1.09 2.55
C THR A 205 -6.67 0.18 1.62
N VAL A 206 -7.57 0.75 0.83
CA VAL A 206 -8.29 0.05 -0.23
C VAL A 206 -7.92 0.66 -1.56
N THR A 207 -7.47 -0.17 -2.49
CA THR A 207 -7.22 0.20 -3.89
C THR A 207 -8.21 -0.55 -4.77
N TYR A 208 -9.01 0.18 -5.53
CA TYR A 208 -9.93 -0.40 -6.50
C TYR A 208 -9.70 0.21 -7.86
N ASN A 209 -9.43 -0.62 -8.87
CA ASN A 209 -9.18 -0.14 -10.21
C ASN A 209 -9.90 -0.94 -11.28
N GLY A 210 -10.01 -0.33 -12.46
CA GLY A 210 -10.64 -0.94 -13.61
C GLY A 210 -10.19 -0.36 -14.92
N SER A 211 -10.33 -1.20 -15.95
CA SER A 211 -9.96 -0.90 -17.33
C SER A 211 -10.78 -1.79 -18.26
N ASP A 212 -11.20 -1.29 -19.42
CA ASP A 212 -11.80 -2.10 -20.49
C ASP A 212 -10.84 -2.18 -21.67
N PHE A 213 -10.43 -3.39 -22.03
CA PHE A 213 -9.40 -3.62 -23.04
C PHE A 213 -9.93 -3.55 -24.49
N GLU A 214 -11.25 -3.66 -24.71
CA GLU A 214 -11.86 -3.52 -26.02
C GLU A 214 -12.00 -2.04 -26.39
N SER A 215 -12.69 -1.27 -25.54
CA SER A 215 -12.91 0.15 -25.75
C SER A 215 -11.68 1.00 -25.41
N LYS A 216 -10.70 0.44 -24.70
CA LYS A 216 -9.51 1.11 -24.14
C LYS A 216 -9.84 2.22 -23.14
N LYS A 217 -11.05 2.23 -22.61
CA LYS A 217 -11.54 3.23 -21.66
C LYS A 217 -11.53 2.70 -20.22
N ALA A 218 -11.43 3.62 -19.30
CA ALA A 218 -11.60 3.33 -17.88
C ALA A 218 -13.07 3.47 -17.46
N PRO A 219 -13.51 2.78 -16.39
CA PRO A 219 -14.78 3.04 -15.71
C PRO A 219 -14.94 4.50 -15.29
N SER A 220 -16.15 4.92 -14.91
CA SER A 220 -16.37 6.28 -14.43
C SER A 220 -15.67 6.55 -13.10
N THR A 221 -15.30 7.81 -12.83
CA THR A 221 -14.74 8.24 -11.54
C THR A 221 -15.66 7.87 -10.40
N ASP A 222 -16.95 8.07 -10.59
CA ASP A 222 -17.99 7.84 -9.59
C ASP A 222 -18.12 6.34 -9.23
N GLU A 223 -18.09 5.46 -10.23
CA GLU A 223 -18.11 4.01 -10.03
C GLU A 223 -16.92 3.53 -9.20
N ILE A 224 -15.72 3.94 -9.58
CA ILE A 224 -14.48 3.54 -8.89
C ILE A 224 -14.44 4.11 -7.47
N ASN A 225 -14.78 5.39 -7.29
CA ASN A 225 -14.78 6.02 -5.98
C ASN A 225 -15.80 5.37 -5.02
N LYS A 226 -17.04 5.18 -5.47
CA LYS A 226 -18.09 4.53 -4.66
C LYS A 226 -17.75 3.09 -4.32
N GLY A 227 -17.16 2.35 -5.29
CA GLY A 227 -16.70 0.98 -5.08
C GLY A 227 -15.60 0.88 -4.02
N ALA A 228 -14.58 1.73 -4.12
CA ALA A 228 -13.48 1.77 -3.16
C ALA A 228 -13.97 2.16 -1.75
N ILE A 229 -14.82 3.19 -1.63
CA ILE A 229 -15.40 3.61 -0.35
C ILE A 229 -16.28 2.50 0.26
N LYS A 230 -17.07 1.79 -0.56
CA LYS A 230 -17.89 0.66 -0.07
C LYS A 230 -17.01 -0.43 0.53
N ALA A 231 -15.96 -0.83 -0.17
CA ALA A 231 -15.01 -1.82 0.33
C ALA A 231 -14.29 -1.34 1.60
N ALA A 232 -13.88 -0.06 1.66
CA ALA A 232 -13.23 0.50 2.85
C ALA A 232 -14.13 0.47 4.09
N LYS A 233 -15.43 0.75 3.94
CA LYS A 233 -16.41 0.65 5.04
C LYS A 233 -16.52 -0.78 5.58
N GLU A 234 -16.57 -1.77 4.70
CA GLU A 234 -16.63 -3.19 5.12
C GLU A 234 -15.31 -3.61 5.78
N ALA A 235 -14.16 -3.20 5.24
CA ALA A 235 -12.86 -3.50 5.82
C ALA A 235 -12.69 -2.91 7.24
N VAL A 236 -13.09 -1.65 7.44
CA VAL A 236 -13.06 -1.01 8.77
C VAL A 236 -14.02 -1.73 9.73
N ALA A 237 -15.23 -2.06 9.30
CA ALA A 237 -16.16 -2.80 10.13
C ALA A 237 -15.62 -4.19 10.53
N ALA A 238 -14.91 -4.88 9.64
CA ALA A 238 -14.24 -6.15 9.94
C ALA A 238 -13.10 -5.96 10.96
N LEU A 239 -12.28 -4.91 10.81
CA LEU A 239 -11.23 -4.55 11.78
C LEU A 239 -11.82 -4.29 13.17
N GLU A 240 -12.88 -3.51 13.26
CA GLU A 240 -13.55 -3.16 14.51
C GLU A 240 -14.26 -4.36 15.17
N SER A 241 -14.80 -5.29 14.36
CA SER A 241 -15.44 -6.51 14.89
C SER A 241 -14.43 -7.49 15.50
N GLY A 242 -13.22 -7.57 14.94
CA GLY A 242 -12.11 -8.37 15.51
C GLY A 242 -11.62 -7.88 16.87
N ARG A 243 -11.92 -6.62 17.24
CA ARG A 243 -11.63 -6.05 18.56
C ARG A 243 -12.53 -6.58 19.67
N LYS A 244 -13.72 -7.06 19.31
CA LYS A 244 -14.75 -7.48 20.30
C LYS A 244 -14.64 -8.98 20.68
N ALA A 245 -13.71 -9.71 20.05
CA ALA A 245 -13.43 -11.10 20.34
C ALA A 245 -12.18 -11.25 21.21
#